data_8d4bfc0d6296bcb856ed0b48dcb886ce
#
_entry.id   8d4bfc0d6296bcb856ed0b48dcb886ce
#
_cell.length_a   1.000
_cell.length_b   1.000
_cell.length_c   1.000
_cell.angle_alpha   90.00
_cell.angle_beta   90.00
_cell.angle_gamma   90.00
#
_symmetry.space_group_name_H-M   'P 1'
#
loop_
_entity.id
_entity.type
_entity.pdbx_description
1 polymer ?
#
loop_
_entity_poly.entity_id
_entity_poly.type
_entity_poly.pdbx_seq_one_letter_code
_entity_poly.pdbx_strand_id
1 'polypeptide(L)'
;MKTGWQLATILILFCVVAIPAQEEMHKHARGKSPSDPAWSELQSSMDRMHAAMTSVAATGNSDADFVRLMIPHHQAAIDMAKTQLLYGRDPQMRRLAQEIVTDQQSEIELMNLWLKQNGLEPSSVTRRRPIARRGY
;
A
#
# COMPACT_ATOMS: atom_id res chain seq x y z
N MET A 1 77.93 4.47 37.39
CA MET A 1 76.74 5.21 36.93
C MET A 1 76.33 4.62 35.58
N LYS A 2 75.40 3.68 35.60
CA LYS A 2 74.80 3.07 34.37
C LYS A 2 73.39 2.83 34.63
N THR A 3 72.57 3.64 34.01
CA THR A 3 71.07 3.57 34.05
C THR A 3 70.57 2.53 33.07
N GLY A 4 70.03 1.44 33.57
CA GLY A 4 69.34 0.43 32.75
C GLY A 4 67.93 0.82 32.43
N TRP A 5 67.59 0.93 31.17
CA TRP A 5 66.25 1.16 30.69
C TRP A 5 65.54 -0.20 30.43
N GLN A 6 64.64 -0.55 31.23
CA GLN A 6 63.78 -1.74 31.04
C GLN A 6 62.62 -1.35 30.13
N LEU A 7 62.61 -1.86 28.92
CA LEU A 7 61.49 -1.79 28.00
C LEU A 7 60.42 -2.80 28.47
N ALA A 8 59.36 -2.31 29.06
CA ALA A 8 58.20 -3.10 29.36
C ALA A 8 57.31 -3.23 28.09
N THR A 9 57.39 -4.39 27.46
CA THR A 9 56.53 -4.73 26.33
C THR A 9 55.11 -5.05 26.83
N ILE A 10 54.16 -4.11 26.67
CA ILE A 10 52.78 -4.35 26.95
C ILE A 10 52.16 -5.10 25.78
N LEU A 11 51.91 -6.38 25.97
CA LEU A 11 51.19 -7.23 25.04
C LEU A 11 49.72 -6.95 25.20
N ILE A 12 49.12 -6.10 24.35
CA ILE A 12 47.68 -5.88 24.29
C ILE A 12 47.04 -7.06 23.58
N LEU A 13 46.47 -7.96 24.36
CA LEU A 13 45.66 -9.07 23.87
C LEU A 13 44.33 -8.51 23.38
N PHE A 14 44.21 -8.27 22.08
CA PHE A 14 42.95 -7.91 21.45
C PHE A 14 42.04 -9.15 21.45
N CYS A 15 41.18 -9.24 22.47
CA CYS A 15 40.13 -10.22 22.50
C CYS A 15 39.05 -9.77 21.49
N VAL A 16 39.10 -10.28 20.26
CA VAL A 16 38.05 -10.11 19.29
C VAL A 16 36.83 -10.93 19.77
N VAL A 17 35.94 -10.27 20.49
CA VAL A 17 34.61 -10.81 20.78
C VAL A 17 33.83 -10.71 19.48
N ALA A 18 33.77 -11.81 18.72
CA ALA A 18 32.85 -11.96 17.62
C ALA A 18 31.43 -11.92 18.20
N ILE A 19 30.73 -10.83 17.99
CA ILE A 19 29.31 -10.70 18.33
C ILE A 19 28.54 -11.38 17.21
N PRO A 20 27.84 -12.49 17.44
CA PRO A 20 26.90 -13.04 16.48
C PRO A 20 25.56 -12.29 16.65
N ALA A 21 25.47 -11.06 16.15
CA ALA A 21 24.29 -10.21 16.30
C ALA A 21 23.51 -10.01 14.98
N GLN A 22 23.61 -10.93 14.04
CA GLN A 22 22.90 -10.78 12.75
C GLN A 22 22.01 -11.96 12.35
N GLU A 23 21.87 -13.01 13.14
CA GLU A 23 21.01 -14.14 12.76
C GLU A 23 19.59 -14.12 13.33
N GLU A 24 19.28 -13.23 14.28
CA GLU A 24 17.95 -13.24 14.91
C GLU A 24 16.92 -12.34 14.20
N MET A 25 17.33 -11.49 13.24
CA MET A 25 16.40 -10.55 12.59
C MET A 25 15.64 -11.14 11.38
N HIS A 26 15.95 -12.37 10.97
CA HIS A 26 15.28 -13.03 9.85
C HIS A 26 14.26 -14.10 10.24
N LYS A 27 14.02 -14.36 11.53
CA LYS A 27 13.06 -15.40 11.95
C LYS A 27 11.61 -14.93 12.04
N HIS A 28 11.31 -13.64 11.86
CA HIS A 28 9.92 -13.14 11.88
C HIS A 28 9.31 -12.90 10.49
N ALA A 29 10.07 -13.04 9.42
CA ALA A 29 9.52 -13.11 8.07
C ALA A 29 9.19 -14.56 7.70
N ARG A 30 8.41 -15.25 8.54
CA ARG A 30 7.68 -16.42 8.06
C ARG A 30 6.56 -15.87 7.16
N GLY A 31 6.89 -15.63 5.90
CA GLY A 31 5.92 -15.29 4.87
C GLY A 31 4.73 -16.23 5.04
N LYS A 32 3.55 -15.66 5.27
CA LYS A 32 2.32 -16.46 5.30
C LYS A 32 2.31 -17.28 4.03
N SER A 33 2.01 -18.57 4.18
CA SER A 33 1.88 -19.49 3.06
C SER A 33 0.99 -18.88 1.98
N PRO A 34 1.25 -19.12 0.67
CA PRO A 34 0.33 -18.75 -0.41
C PRO A 34 -1.10 -19.23 -0.21
N SER A 35 -1.32 -20.18 0.70
CA SER A 35 -2.63 -20.71 1.12
C SER A 35 -3.32 -19.90 2.24
N ASP A 36 -2.71 -18.83 2.76
CA ASP A 36 -3.38 -17.95 3.74
C ASP A 36 -4.42 -17.08 3.01
N PRO A 37 -5.71 -17.26 3.30
CA PRO A 37 -6.76 -16.50 2.60
C PRO A 37 -6.62 -14.99 2.80
N ALA A 38 -6.18 -14.53 3.98
CA ALA A 38 -5.97 -13.10 4.22
C ALA A 38 -4.87 -12.54 3.32
N TRP A 39 -3.76 -13.26 3.16
CA TRP A 39 -2.67 -12.85 2.28
C TRP A 39 -3.10 -12.85 0.81
N SER A 40 -3.85 -13.86 0.38
CA SER A 40 -4.40 -13.94 -0.97
C SER A 40 -5.33 -12.76 -1.29
N GLU A 41 -6.20 -12.37 -0.36
CA GLU A 41 -7.07 -11.21 -0.52
C GLU A 41 -6.29 -9.89 -0.61
N LEU A 42 -5.25 -9.72 0.24
CA LEU A 42 -4.38 -8.54 0.17
C LEU A 42 -3.67 -8.43 -1.18
N GLN A 43 -3.10 -9.54 -1.68
CA GLN A 43 -2.46 -9.57 -3.00
C GLN A 43 -3.46 -9.27 -4.12
N SER A 44 -4.65 -9.88 -4.09
CA SER A 44 -5.70 -9.62 -5.07
C SER A 44 -6.12 -8.15 -5.10
N SER A 45 -6.17 -7.47 -3.95
CA SER A 45 -6.46 -6.04 -3.88
C SER A 45 -5.37 -5.20 -4.55
N MET A 46 -4.09 -5.55 -4.34
CA MET A 46 -2.97 -4.89 -5.00
C MET A 46 -2.98 -5.12 -6.52
N ASP A 47 -3.26 -6.34 -6.97
CA ASP A 47 -3.32 -6.68 -8.40
C ASP A 47 -4.44 -5.89 -9.11
N ARG A 48 -5.62 -5.79 -8.50
CA ARG A 48 -6.72 -4.97 -9.01
C ARG A 48 -6.34 -3.49 -9.08
N MET A 49 -5.67 -2.97 -8.05
CA MET A 49 -5.17 -1.60 -8.04
C MET A 49 -4.20 -1.34 -9.20
N HIS A 50 -3.19 -2.19 -9.36
CA HIS A 50 -2.20 -2.06 -10.44
C HIS A 50 -2.87 -2.10 -11.82
N ALA A 51 -3.77 -3.04 -12.04
CA ALA A 51 -4.51 -3.14 -13.31
C ALA A 51 -5.33 -1.87 -13.58
N ALA A 52 -6.04 -1.36 -12.57
CA ALA A 52 -6.85 -0.15 -12.71
C ALA A 52 -5.98 1.10 -12.96
N MET A 53 -4.90 1.29 -12.19
CA MET A 53 -4.00 2.43 -12.36
C MET A 53 -3.29 2.40 -13.72
N THR A 54 -2.87 1.23 -14.19
CA THR A 54 -2.22 1.07 -15.51
C THR A 54 -3.17 1.38 -16.67
N SER A 55 -4.48 1.22 -16.47
CA SER A 55 -5.49 1.55 -17.48
C SER A 55 -5.79 3.04 -17.60
N VAL A 56 -5.33 3.86 -16.65
CA VAL A 56 -5.55 5.33 -16.68
C VAL A 56 -4.63 5.96 -17.73
N ALA A 57 -5.23 6.57 -18.74
CA ALA A 57 -4.49 7.38 -19.71
C ALA A 57 -4.28 8.80 -19.18
N ALA A 58 -3.09 9.34 -19.39
CA ALA A 58 -2.79 10.74 -19.09
C ALA A 58 -3.67 11.68 -19.94
N THR A 59 -4.25 12.69 -19.30
CA THR A 59 -5.15 13.65 -19.94
C THR A 59 -4.46 14.96 -20.31
N GLY A 60 -3.27 15.22 -19.76
CA GLY A 60 -2.58 16.50 -19.83
C GLY A 60 -3.05 17.51 -18.77
N ASN A 61 -4.02 17.13 -17.93
CA ASN A 61 -4.45 17.89 -16.76
C ASN A 61 -4.00 17.13 -15.50
N SER A 62 -3.02 17.70 -14.80
CA SER A 62 -2.39 17.04 -13.65
C SER A 62 -3.37 16.75 -12.49
N ASP A 63 -4.37 17.63 -12.29
CA ASP A 63 -5.37 17.41 -11.24
C ASP A 63 -6.29 16.24 -11.60
N ALA A 64 -6.71 16.15 -12.88
CA ALA A 64 -7.50 15.02 -13.36
C ALA A 64 -6.73 13.70 -13.33
N ASP A 65 -5.47 13.73 -13.73
CA ASP A 65 -4.60 12.55 -13.73
C ASP A 65 -4.35 12.07 -12.29
N PHE A 66 -4.10 12.99 -11.35
CA PHE A 66 -4.01 12.68 -9.92
C PHE A 66 -5.28 12.00 -9.41
N VAL A 67 -6.43 12.62 -9.59
CA VAL A 67 -7.72 12.10 -9.10
C VAL A 67 -8.04 10.72 -9.68
N ARG A 68 -7.83 10.53 -10.98
CA ARG A 68 -8.08 9.25 -11.66
C ARG A 68 -7.17 8.12 -11.17
N LEU A 69 -5.94 8.42 -10.76
CA LEU A 69 -5.03 7.45 -10.16
C LEU A 69 -5.35 7.20 -8.69
N MET A 70 -5.77 8.23 -7.95
CA MET A 70 -6.04 8.11 -6.51
C MET A 70 -7.33 7.32 -6.22
N ILE A 71 -8.34 7.38 -7.07
CA ILE A 71 -9.58 6.60 -6.87
C ILE A 71 -9.29 5.09 -6.77
N PRO A 72 -8.63 4.42 -7.72
CA PRO A 72 -8.31 2.99 -7.58
C PRO A 72 -7.32 2.69 -6.44
N HIS A 73 -6.42 3.62 -6.11
CA HIS A 73 -5.53 3.48 -4.97
C HIS A 73 -6.32 3.43 -3.65
N HIS A 74 -7.25 4.35 -3.46
CA HIS A 74 -8.12 4.41 -2.28
C HIS A 74 -9.04 3.20 -2.20
N GLN A 75 -9.58 2.75 -3.32
CA GLN A 75 -10.39 1.54 -3.37
C GLN A 75 -9.62 0.31 -2.87
N ALA A 76 -8.36 0.17 -3.26
CA ALA A 76 -7.52 -0.92 -2.78
C ALA A 76 -7.24 -0.82 -1.27
N ALA A 77 -7.05 0.39 -0.73
CA ALA A 77 -6.89 0.59 0.71
C ALA A 77 -8.16 0.16 1.48
N ILE A 78 -9.36 0.47 0.97
CA ILE A 78 -10.63 0.00 1.52
C ILE A 78 -10.71 -1.53 1.49
N ASP A 79 -10.35 -2.16 0.37
CA ASP A 79 -10.40 -3.61 0.22
C ASP A 79 -9.43 -4.29 1.19
N MET A 80 -8.20 -3.79 1.32
CA MET A 80 -7.23 -4.29 2.30
C MET A 80 -7.69 -4.08 3.75
N ALA A 81 -8.31 -2.94 4.05
CA ALA A 81 -8.88 -2.67 5.37
C ALA A 81 -10.02 -3.64 5.71
N LYS A 82 -10.90 -3.95 4.74
CA LYS A 82 -11.94 -4.98 4.90
C LYS A 82 -11.33 -6.37 5.17
N THR A 83 -10.24 -6.73 4.50
CA THR A 83 -9.50 -7.96 4.77
C THR A 83 -8.95 -7.97 6.20
N GLN A 84 -8.42 -6.83 6.68
CA GLN A 84 -7.96 -6.68 8.06
C GLN A 84 -9.12 -6.82 9.07
N LEU A 85 -10.29 -6.30 8.76
CA LEU A 85 -11.49 -6.46 9.60
C LEU A 85 -11.99 -7.90 9.65
N LEU A 86 -11.80 -8.65 8.58
CA LEU A 86 -12.24 -10.05 8.50
C LEU A 86 -11.29 -11.02 9.21
N TYR A 87 -9.99 -10.85 8.98
CA TYR A 87 -8.97 -11.82 9.41
C TYR A 87 -8.09 -11.32 10.56
N GLY A 88 -7.95 -10.01 10.73
CA GLY A 88 -7.11 -9.41 11.76
C GLY A 88 -7.68 -9.59 13.15
N ARG A 89 -6.79 -9.80 14.15
CA ARG A 89 -7.16 -10.03 15.54
C ARG A 89 -6.76 -8.88 16.46
N ASP A 90 -5.76 -8.10 16.08
CA ASP A 90 -5.29 -6.97 16.86
C ASP A 90 -6.34 -5.86 16.89
N PRO A 91 -6.80 -5.41 18.07
CA PRO A 91 -7.87 -4.43 18.19
C PRO A 91 -7.46 -3.04 17.68
N GLN A 92 -6.19 -2.66 17.76
CA GLN A 92 -5.72 -1.37 17.26
C GLN A 92 -5.70 -1.37 15.72
N MET A 93 -5.24 -2.46 15.11
CA MET A 93 -5.23 -2.60 13.64
C MET A 93 -6.65 -2.73 13.08
N ARG A 94 -7.56 -3.38 13.79
CA ARG A 94 -8.99 -3.42 13.40
C ARG A 94 -9.64 -2.04 13.47
N ARG A 95 -9.33 -1.25 14.49
CA ARG A 95 -9.80 0.13 14.61
C ARG A 95 -9.27 0.99 13.47
N LEU A 96 -7.95 0.95 13.22
CA LEU A 96 -7.34 1.65 12.08
C LEU A 96 -8.01 1.25 10.75
N ALA A 97 -8.30 -0.02 10.55
CA ALA A 97 -8.98 -0.49 9.35
C ALA A 97 -10.40 0.09 9.20
N GLN A 98 -11.14 0.27 10.29
CA GLN A 98 -12.45 0.94 10.26
C GLN A 98 -12.34 2.41 9.88
N GLU A 99 -11.34 3.11 10.43
CA GLU A 99 -11.05 4.51 10.09
C GLU A 99 -10.70 4.63 8.60
N ILE A 100 -9.80 3.78 8.09
CA ILE A 100 -9.43 3.74 6.67
C ILE A 100 -10.67 3.54 5.77
N VAL A 101 -11.56 2.60 6.09
CA VAL A 101 -12.76 2.38 5.27
C VAL A 101 -13.62 3.64 5.18
N THR A 102 -13.81 4.33 6.31
CA THR A 102 -14.67 5.53 6.36
C THR A 102 -14.04 6.71 5.63
N ASP A 103 -12.77 6.99 5.90
CA ASP A 103 -12.07 8.15 5.36
C ASP A 103 -11.86 8.01 3.85
N GLN A 104 -11.37 6.86 3.41
CA GLN A 104 -11.10 6.61 2.00
C GLN A 104 -12.39 6.57 1.15
N GLN A 105 -13.51 6.11 1.73
CA GLN A 105 -14.80 6.18 1.05
C GLN A 105 -15.24 7.62 0.82
N SER A 106 -15.11 8.47 1.83
CA SER A 106 -15.45 9.90 1.73
C SER A 106 -14.56 10.63 0.71
N GLU A 107 -13.28 10.29 0.67
CA GLU A 107 -12.33 10.87 -0.28
C GLU A 107 -12.63 10.42 -1.73
N ILE A 108 -13.01 9.16 -1.95
CA ILE A 108 -13.47 8.69 -3.27
C ILE A 108 -14.72 9.46 -3.72
N GLU A 109 -15.67 9.70 -2.82
CA GLU A 109 -16.87 10.47 -3.14
C GLU A 109 -16.55 11.92 -3.51
N LEU A 110 -15.62 12.57 -2.77
CA LEU A 110 -15.12 13.90 -3.10
C LEU A 110 -14.43 13.94 -4.47
N MET A 111 -13.55 12.97 -4.76
CA MET A 111 -12.85 12.87 -6.04
C MET A 111 -13.81 12.66 -7.21
N ASN A 112 -14.81 11.81 -7.07
CA ASN A 112 -15.82 11.59 -8.08
C ASN A 112 -16.68 12.85 -8.30
N LEU A 113 -17.06 13.54 -7.22
CA LEU A 113 -17.77 14.81 -7.30
C LEU A 113 -16.96 15.87 -8.06
N TRP A 114 -15.66 15.97 -7.76
CA TRP A 114 -14.76 16.89 -8.44
C TRP A 114 -14.65 16.59 -9.96
N LEU A 115 -14.49 15.30 -10.33
CA LEU A 115 -14.47 14.89 -11.74
C LEU A 115 -15.76 15.28 -12.45
N LYS A 116 -16.90 15.06 -11.81
CA LYS A 116 -18.22 15.41 -12.35
C LYS A 116 -18.37 16.91 -12.57
N GLN A 117 -18.00 17.73 -11.59
CA GLN A 117 -18.09 19.19 -11.68
C GLN A 117 -17.20 19.78 -12.77
N ASN A 118 -16.08 19.11 -13.10
CA ASN A 118 -15.15 19.54 -14.13
C ASN A 118 -15.39 18.86 -15.50
N GLY A 119 -16.43 18.04 -15.65
CA GLY A 119 -16.76 17.35 -16.90
C GLY A 119 -15.72 16.30 -17.32
N LEU A 120 -15.00 15.74 -16.33
CA LEU A 120 -13.87 14.81 -16.51
C LEU A 120 -14.23 13.37 -16.11
N GLU A 121 -15.51 13.06 -15.90
CA GLU A 121 -15.95 11.70 -15.64
C GLU A 121 -15.53 10.75 -16.77
N PRO A 122 -15.16 9.49 -16.46
CA PRO A 122 -15.01 8.48 -17.47
C PRO A 122 -16.31 8.43 -18.30
N SER A 123 -16.20 8.58 -19.62
CA SER A 123 -17.35 8.47 -20.50
C SER A 123 -18.02 7.13 -20.25
N SER A 124 -19.09 7.11 -19.48
CA SER A 124 -19.96 5.94 -19.38
C SER A 124 -20.52 5.76 -20.81
N VAL A 125 -19.95 4.83 -21.55
CA VAL A 125 -20.46 4.39 -22.84
C VAL A 125 -21.76 3.61 -22.57
N THR A 126 -22.77 4.36 -22.17
CA THR A 126 -24.16 3.97 -22.35
C THR A 126 -24.84 5.17 -22.94
N ARG A 127 -24.46 5.47 -24.18
CA ARG A 127 -25.29 6.27 -25.05
C ARG A 127 -26.60 5.46 -25.22
N ARG A 128 -27.58 5.74 -24.36
CA ARG A 128 -28.96 5.25 -24.58
C ARG A 128 -29.32 5.63 -26.00
N ARG A 129 -29.42 4.64 -26.89
CA ARG A 129 -29.93 4.84 -28.25
C ARG A 129 -31.26 5.56 -28.10
N PRO A 130 -31.50 6.69 -28.78
CA PRO A 130 -32.80 7.30 -28.79
C PRO A 130 -33.83 6.24 -29.23
N ILE A 131 -34.87 6.04 -28.44
CA ILE A 131 -36.00 5.21 -28.82
C ILE A 131 -36.57 5.88 -30.07
N ALA A 132 -36.37 5.24 -31.21
CA ALA A 132 -36.98 5.68 -32.46
C ALA A 132 -38.53 5.70 -32.20
N ARG A 133 -39.15 6.89 -32.18
CA ARG A 133 -40.56 7.03 -32.19
C ARG A 133 -41.06 6.35 -33.44
N ARG A 134 -41.72 5.19 -33.28
CA ARG A 134 -42.54 4.64 -34.38
C ARG A 134 -43.71 5.62 -34.55
N GLY A 135 -43.69 6.30 -35.66
CA GLY A 135 -44.84 7.05 -36.09
C GLY A 135 -45.99 6.07 -36.41
N TYR A 136 -47.18 6.44 -35.95
CA TYR A 136 -48.46 5.91 -36.39
C TYR A 136 -48.84 6.66 -37.67
#